data_9350737a2f826d394a3fff8b9f91dee6
#
_entry.id   9350737a2f826d394a3fff8b9f91dee6
#
_cell.length_a   1.000
_cell.length_b   1.000
_cell.length_c   1.000
_cell.angle_alpha   90.00
_cell.angle_beta   90.00
_cell.angle_gamma   90.00
#
_symmetry.space_group_name_H-M   'P 1'
#
loop_
_entity.id
_entity.type
_entity.pdbx_description
1 polymer ?
#
loop_
_entity_poly.entity_id
_entity_poly.type
_entity_poly.pdbx_seq_one_letter_code
_entity_poly.pdbx_strand_id
1 'polypeptide(L)'
;MRKWGSAGMVTVLLVLILTACTGGSTNGSNVVQLEFFQNKPEAKASFDELIAKFNKEHPNIRVSQVNPPDAETVLKTRVVKNAVPDIIGMGATDTYSLLAQSGIFLNLTNDPLLKKVNPQYVQMLNDVTGMQEVTGVPFALNASGIIYNKAIFEKLNLSVPKTWDELIATAQKAKDAGVIPFYFTYKDDWQSNLPFNDMGGSLVGIDFYKERRENKTTFQAAYQEVAKKQLELLNYGHSDNFGKGYSDGNRAFGNGQAAMYIQGSWAISEIRKVNPDIKLGFFPLPASNDESQTKLTAGVDTLLAISAQTEHPEEAKQFLSFLLEPENSQQYIDQQNLFSAVDGVQQKDDSVSGLLPYFEQGKIVDFVDHYIPSAVQLNPTVQAFLQNKDINGFLSTLDKEWDKVAARRAS
;
A
#
# COMPACT_ATOMS: atom_id res chain seq x y z
N MET A 1 32.70 41.74 66.24
CA MET A 1 32.78 43.22 66.03
C MET A 1 31.82 43.54 64.89
N ARG A 2 30.62 44.08 65.24
CA ARG A 2 30.20 45.48 65.05
C ARG A 2 30.33 45.89 63.56
N LYS A 3 29.28 46.40 62.87
CA LYS A 3 28.16 47.35 63.14
C LYS A 3 27.23 47.30 61.92
N TRP A 4 25.93 47.22 61.95
CA TRP A 4 24.87 48.23 61.93
C TRP A 4 24.95 49.28 60.85
N GLY A 5 23.81 49.45 60.18
CA GLY A 5 23.28 50.68 59.58
C GLY A 5 22.56 50.36 58.26
N SER A 6 21.41 50.67 57.99
CA SER A 6 20.28 51.44 58.42
C SER A 6 19.26 51.44 57.28
N ALA A 7 17.99 51.42 57.64
CA ALA A 7 16.81 51.42 56.78
C ALA A 7 16.75 52.62 55.79
N GLY A 8 16.22 52.37 54.61
CA GLY A 8 15.79 53.38 53.65
C GLY A 8 14.43 52.93 53.07
N MET A 9 13.37 53.46 53.64
CA MET A 9 11.98 53.32 53.22
C MET A 9 11.74 54.22 52.01
N VAL A 10 11.52 53.65 50.81
CA VAL A 10 11.12 54.40 49.60
C VAL A 10 9.69 54.02 49.28
N THR A 11 8.78 54.95 49.57
CA THR A 11 7.38 54.94 49.18
C THR A 11 7.27 55.18 47.67
N VAL A 12 6.85 54.19 46.91
CA VAL A 12 6.55 54.36 45.48
C VAL A 12 5.04 54.52 45.33
N LEU A 13 4.64 55.68 44.85
CA LEU A 13 3.30 56.06 44.46
C LEU A 13 2.81 55.18 43.30
N LEU A 14 1.69 54.44 43.51
CA LEU A 14 0.97 53.75 42.45
C LEU A 14 0.15 54.78 41.65
N VAL A 15 0.59 55.09 40.43
CA VAL A 15 -0.24 55.79 39.45
C VAL A 15 -0.99 54.76 38.63
N LEU A 16 -2.30 54.61 38.90
CA LEU A 16 -3.22 53.85 38.07
C LEU A 16 -3.50 54.61 36.78
N ILE A 17 -2.86 54.18 35.70
CA ILE A 17 -3.24 54.59 34.33
C ILE A 17 -4.30 53.58 33.83
N LEU A 18 -5.57 53.99 33.87
CA LEU A 18 -6.67 53.33 33.16
C LEU A 18 -6.51 53.67 31.67
N THR A 19 -5.84 52.80 30.92
CA THR A 19 -5.94 52.79 29.48
C THR A 19 -7.19 51.97 29.10
N ALA A 20 -8.19 52.68 28.63
CA ALA A 20 -9.35 52.11 27.97
C ALA A 20 -8.86 51.39 26.69
N CYS A 21 -8.88 50.04 26.73
CA CYS A 21 -8.76 49.25 25.49
C CYS A 21 -10.08 49.40 24.73
N THR A 22 -10.07 50.27 23.71
CA THR A 22 -11.02 50.18 22.61
C THR A 22 -10.91 48.79 22.00
N GLY A 23 -11.96 48.00 22.16
CA GLY A 23 -12.06 46.69 21.52
C GLY A 23 -12.02 46.80 20.01
N GLY A 24 -10.87 46.59 19.42
CA GLY A 24 -10.76 46.17 18.04
C GLY A 24 -11.10 44.69 18.02
N SER A 25 -12.29 44.33 17.55
CA SER A 25 -12.61 42.96 17.11
C SER A 25 -11.65 42.64 15.96
N THR A 26 -10.52 42.06 16.26
CA THR A 26 -9.80 41.28 15.26
C THR A 26 -10.67 40.06 14.99
N ASN A 27 -11.41 40.09 13.90
CA ASN A 27 -11.88 38.87 13.24
C ASN A 27 -10.65 38.07 12.85
N GLY A 28 -10.02 37.43 13.81
CA GLY A 28 -9.12 36.33 13.54
C GLY A 28 -10.00 35.21 12.97
N SER A 29 -9.99 35.05 11.66
CA SER A 29 -10.52 33.83 11.06
C SER A 29 -9.84 32.68 11.79
N ASN A 30 -10.61 31.92 12.59
CA ASN A 30 -10.11 30.71 13.22
C ASN A 30 -9.76 29.75 12.10
N VAL A 31 -8.48 29.67 11.77
CA VAL A 31 -7.96 28.72 10.77
C VAL A 31 -8.04 27.33 11.40
N VAL A 32 -8.85 26.47 10.81
CA VAL A 32 -8.97 25.06 11.21
C VAL A 32 -7.65 24.35 10.94
N GLN A 33 -7.11 23.67 11.95
CA GLN A 33 -5.89 22.88 11.82
C GLN A 33 -6.26 21.41 11.69
N LEU A 34 -5.77 20.75 10.62
CA LEU A 34 -5.98 19.33 10.38
C LEU A 34 -4.64 18.61 10.32
N GLU A 35 -4.54 17.49 10.98
CA GLU A 35 -3.40 16.58 10.87
C GLU A 35 -3.71 15.47 9.87
N PHE A 36 -2.90 15.38 8.81
CA PHE A 36 -2.91 14.28 7.86
C PHE A 36 -1.75 13.32 8.18
N PHE A 37 -2.09 12.18 8.76
CA PHE A 37 -1.14 11.11 9.04
C PHE A 37 -1.10 10.13 7.87
N GLN A 38 0.10 9.75 7.40
CA GLN A 38 0.23 8.74 6.35
C GLN A 38 1.45 7.84 6.59
N ASN A 39 1.41 6.60 6.05
CA ASN A 39 2.39 5.55 6.35
C ASN A 39 3.41 5.29 5.23
N LYS A 40 3.43 6.10 4.15
CA LYS A 40 4.29 5.88 2.97
C LYS A 40 5.38 6.94 2.87
N PRO A 41 6.64 6.64 3.25
CA PRO A 41 7.74 7.60 3.18
C PRO A 41 8.00 8.10 1.75
N GLU A 42 7.84 7.22 0.74
CA GLU A 42 8.01 7.51 -0.67
C GLU A 42 7.01 8.54 -1.20
N ALA A 43 5.79 8.57 -0.65
CA ALA A 43 4.73 9.49 -1.03
C ALA A 43 4.80 10.85 -0.32
N LYS A 44 5.73 11.02 0.63
CA LYS A 44 5.79 12.23 1.45
C LYS A 44 5.90 13.50 0.61
N ALA A 45 6.79 13.54 -0.37
CA ALA A 45 7.00 14.73 -1.21
C ALA A 45 5.75 15.06 -2.03
N SER A 46 5.08 14.05 -2.60
CA SER A 46 3.87 14.24 -3.40
C SER A 46 2.71 14.79 -2.56
N PHE A 47 2.54 14.30 -1.33
CA PHE A 47 1.54 14.87 -0.42
C PHE A 47 1.92 16.26 0.08
N ASP A 48 3.19 16.56 0.33
CA ASP A 48 3.63 17.93 0.70
C ASP A 48 3.26 18.95 -0.39
N GLU A 49 3.43 18.61 -1.68
CA GLU A 49 3.05 19.47 -2.81
C GLU A 49 1.52 19.67 -2.88
N LEU A 50 0.73 18.59 -2.77
CA LEU A 50 -0.74 18.65 -2.79
C LEU A 50 -1.29 19.44 -1.59
N ILE A 51 -0.72 19.24 -0.40
CA ILE A 51 -1.08 19.99 0.81
C ILE A 51 -0.76 21.47 0.64
N ALA A 52 0.40 21.81 0.07
CA ALA A 52 0.76 23.22 -0.18
C ALA A 52 -0.24 23.89 -1.14
N LYS A 53 -0.68 23.17 -2.20
CA LYS A 53 -1.71 23.62 -3.13
C LYS A 53 -3.05 23.82 -2.40
N PHE A 54 -3.51 22.83 -1.65
CA PHE A 54 -4.75 22.90 -0.87
C PHE A 54 -4.76 24.07 0.12
N ASN A 55 -3.71 24.22 0.92
CA ASN A 55 -3.58 25.29 1.92
C ASN A 55 -3.58 26.70 1.30
N LYS A 56 -3.13 26.83 0.05
CA LYS A 56 -3.19 28.08 -0.71
C LYS A 56 -4.60 28.39 -1.19
N GLU A 57 -5.32 27.38 -1.63
CA GLU A 57 -6.70 27.50 -2.17
C GLU A 57 -7.75 27.64 -1.05
N HIS A 58 -7.46 27.11 0.14
CA HIS A 58 -8.35 27.09 1.30
C HIS A 58 -7.73 27.80 2.51
N PRO A 59 -7.66 29.14 2.53
CA PRO A 59 -6.91 29.89 3.56
C PRO A 59 -7.46 29.74 4.98
N ASN A 60 -8.70 29.26 5.13
CA ASN A 60 -9.34 29.00 6.43
C ASN A 60 -9.07 27.58 6.98
N ILE A 61 -8.39 26.72 6.21
CA ILE A 61 -8.03 25.35 6.61
C ILE A 61 -6.52 25.19 6.43
N ARG A 62 -5.88 24.64 7.44
CA ARG A 62 -4.45 24.33 7.40
C ARG A 62 -4.23 22.84 7.62
N VAL A 63 -3.89 22.12 6.57
CA VAL A 63 -3.47 20.71 6.65
C VAL A 63 -1.97 20.64 6.88
N SER A 64 -1.54 19.78 7.80
CA SER A 64 -0.13 19.44 8.04
C SER A 64 0.07 17.92 7.96
N GLN A 65 1.12 17.49 7.26
CA GLN A 65 1.44 16.08 7.10
C GLN A 65 2.31 15.56 8.24
N VAL A 66 1.99 14.35 8.73
CA VAL A 66 2.81 13.56 9.66
C VAL A 66 3.10 12.20 9.05
N ASN A 67 4.39 11.91 8.84
CA ASN A 67 4.87 10.64 8.29
C ASN A 67 6.05 10.13 9.14
N PRO A 68 5.80 9.48 10.29
CA PRO A 68 6.86 8.99 11.16
C PRO A 68 7.43 7.66 10.65
N PRO A 69 8.66 7.30 11.03
CA PRO A 69 9.13 5.93 10.94
C PRO A 69 8.18 4.99 11.70
N ASP A 70 8.06 3.74 11.24
CA ASP A 70 7.17 2.72 11.83
C ASP A 70 5.73 3.21 12.03
N ALA A 71 5.21 3.93 11.03
CA ALA A 71 3.96 4.67 11.10
C ALA A 71 2.77 3.83 11.61
N GLU A 72 2.67 2.55 11.24
CA GLU A 72 1.58 1.69 11.76
C GLU A 72 1.67 1.47 13.27
N THR A 73 2.86 1.27 13.82
CA THR A 73 3.07 1.14 15.27
C THR A 73 2.76 2.44 15.99
N VAL A 74 3.18 3.58 15.39
CA VAL A 74 2.87 4.91 15.91
C VAL A 74 1.36 5.15 15.91
N LEU A 75 0.66 4.84 14.82
CA LEU A 75 -0.81 4.99 14.72
C LEU A 75 -1.53 4.16 15.79
N LYS A 76 -1.20 2.88 15.94
CA LYS A 76 -1.76 2.00 16.97
C LYS A 76 -1.53 2.57 18.38
N THR A 77 -0.34 3.12 18.65
CA THR A 77 -0.02 3.76 19.94
C THR A 77 -0.86 5.02 20.16
N ARG A 78 -1.06 5.83 19.12
CA ARG A 78 -1.91 7.04 19.20
C ARG A 78 -3.38 6.69 19.45
N VAL A 79 -3.89 5.65 18.79
CA VAL A 79 -5.24 5.13 19.03
C VAL A 79 -5.44 4.75 20.50
N VAL A 80 -4.51 3.97 21.09
CA VAL A 80 -4.55 3.59 22.51
C VAL A 80 -4.53 4.81 23.45
N LYS A 81 -3.83 5.88 23.05
CA LYS A 81 -3.76 7.14 23.82
C LYS A 81 -4.91 8.10 23.53
N ASN A 82 -5.90 7.71 22.73
CA ASN A 82 -7.01 8.56 22.30
C ASN A 82 -6.53 9.87 21.61
N ALA A 83 -5.45 9.77 20.81
CA ALA A 83 -4.82 10.89 20.10
C ALA A 83 -4.81 10.58 18.58
N VAL A 84 -5.96 10.20 18.05
CA VAL A 84 -6.14 9.83 16.65
C VAL A 84 -5.98 11.06 15.75
N PRO A 85 -5.20 11.01 14.66
CA PRO A 85 -5.12 12.11 13.69
C PRO A 85 -6.47 12.36 13.02
N ASP A 86 -6.69 13.58 12.49
CA ASP A 86 -7.97 13.92 11.82
C ASP A 86 -8.18 13.10 10.55
N ILE A 87 -7.11 12.93 9.77
CA ILE A 87 -7.12 12.22 8.49
C ILE A 87 -5.98 11.20 8.47
N ILE A 88 -6.28 9.99 7.99
CA ILE A 88 -5.32 8.90 7.91
C ILE A 88 -5.25 8.38 6.47
N GLY A 89 -4.05 8.44 5.87
CA GLY A 89 -3.71 7.77 4.62
C GLY A 89 -2.96 6.47 4.91
N MET A 90 -3.48 5.33 4.45
CA MET A 90 -2.87 4.02 4.71
C MET A 90 -3.26 2.98 3.66
N GLY A 91 -2.60 1.82 3.66
CA GLY A 91 -2.98 0.69 2.82
C GLY A 91 -4.20 -0.08 3.35
N ALA A 92 -4.89 -0.79 2.45
CA ALA A 92 -6.02 -1.67 2.80
C ALA A 92 -5.54 -3.00 3.39
N THR A 93 -4.99 -2.97 4.59
CA THR A 93 -4.38 -4.11 5.28
C THR A 93 -5.19 -4.58 6.49
N ASP A 94 -4.76 -5.66 7.15
CA ASP A 94 -5.35 -6.12 8.43
C ASP A 94 -5.37 -5.00 9.50
N THR A 95 -4.38 -4.09 9.50
CA THR A 95 -4.36 -2.93 10.40
C THR A 95 -5.54 -1.99 10.12
N TYR A 96 -5.82 -1.67 8.84
CA TYR A 96 -7.01 -0.90 8.47
C TYR A 96 -8.29 -1.61 8.94
N SER A 97 -8.41 -2.92 8.67
CA SER A 97 -9.57 -3.72 9.06
C SER A 97 -9.82 -3.66 10.57
N LEU A 98 -8.79 -3.86 11.39
CA LEU A 98 -8.90 -3.81 12.85
C LEU A 98 -9.33 -2.43 13.37
N LEU A 99 -8.78 -1.36 12.81
CA LEU A 99 -9.13 0.01 13.19
C LEU A 99 -10.56 0.37 12.77
N ALA A 100 -10.98 -0.04 11.57
CA ALA A 100 -12.35 0.15 11.07
C ALA A 100 -13.37 -0.57 11.98
N GLN A 101 -13.15 -1.86 12.25
CA GLN A 101 -14.01 -2.66 13.14
C GLN A 101 -14.06 -2.13 14.57
N SER A 102 -13.02 -1.40 15.00
CA SER A 102 -12.96 -0.74 16.32
C SER A 102 -13.63 0.64 16.35
N GLY A 103 -14.27 1.08 15.24
CA GLY A 103 -14.97 2.37 15.18
C GLY A 103 -14.06 3.60 15.19
N ILE A 104 -12.78 3.44 14.80
CA ILE A 104 -11.83 4.56 14.78
C ILE A 104 -12.12 5.54 13.64
N PHE A 105 -12.72 5.07 12.55
CA PHE A 105 -12.96 5.86 11.35
C PHE A 105 -14.44 6.27 11.22
N LEU A 106 -14.65 7.44 10.65
CA LEU A 106 -15.97 7.98 10.33
C LEU A 106 -16.67 7.09 9.30
N ASN A 107 -17.97 6.82 9.52
CA ASN A 107 -18.80 6.11 8.53
C ASN A 107 -19.10 7.05 7.35
N LEU A 108 -18.67 6.65 6.15
CA LEU A 108 -18.80 7.38 4.89
C LEU A 108 -19.78 6.71 3.91
N THR A 109 -20.55 5.69 4.32
CA THR A 109 -21.36 4.84 3.43
C THR A 109 -22.24 5.61 2.44
N ASN A 110 -22.77 6.77 2.83
CA ASN A 110 -23.60 7.61 1.96
C ASN A 110 -22.94 8.94 1.59
N ASP A 111 -21.63 9.06 1.82
CA ASP A 111 -20.93 10.30 1.57
C ASP A 111 -20.74 10.55 0.06
N PRO A 112 -20.94 11.81 -0.43
CA PRO A 112 -20.71 12.16 -1.83
C PRO A 112 -19.29 11.88 -2.35
N LEU A 113 -18.28 11.80 -1.49
CA LEU A 113 -16.90 11.44 -1.87
C LEU A 113 -16.84 10.12 -2.62
N LEU A 114 -17.67 9.14 -2.24
CA LEU A 114 -17.69 7.82 -2.87
C LEU A 114 -18.18 7.83 -4.32
N LYS A 115 -18.85 8.90 -4.76
CA LYS A 115 -19.28 9.07 -6.15
C LYS A 115 -18.15 9.47 -7.09
N LYS A 116 -16.97 9.85 -6.54
CA LYS A 116 -15.79 10.23 -7.32
C LYS A 116 -14.87 9.05 -7.61
N VAL A 117 -15.12 7.88 -7.02
CA VAL A 117 -14.24 6.71 -7.10
C VAL A 117 -14.98 5.49 -7.64
N ASN A 118 -14.24 4.59 -8.27
CA ASN A 118 -14.82 3.36 -8.80
C ASN A 118 -15.39 2.48 -7.68
N PRO A 119 -16.67 2.06 -7.74
CA PRO A 119 -17.32 1.25 -6.72
C PRO A 119 -16.62 -0.09 -6.43
N GLN A 120 -15.91 -0.67 -7.41
CA GLN A 120 -15.18 -1.92 -7.22
C GLN A 120 -14.11 -1.80 -6.13
N TYR A 121 -13.44 -0.65 -6.03
CA TYR A 121 -12.39 -0.43 -5.02
C TYR A 121 -12.98 -0.12 -3.65
N VAL A 122 -14.17 0.46 -3.60
CA VAL A 122 -14.94 0.58 -2.34
C VAL A 122 -15.32 -0.81 -1.84
N GLN A 123 -15.76 -1.71 -2.75
CA GLN A 123 -16.07 -3.09 -2.39
C GLN A 123 -14.84 -3.84 -1.86
N MET A 124 -13.64 -3.62 -2.45
CA MET A 124 -12.39 -4.21 -1.92
C MET A 124 -12.15 -3.80 -0.45
N LEU A 125 -12.38 -2.55 -0.08
CA LEU A 125 -12.26 -2.12 1.31
C LEU A 125 -13.27 -2.83 2.23
N ASN A 126 -14.49 -3.02 1.77
CA ASN A 126 -15.52 -3.76 2.51
C ASN A 126 -15.15 -5.25 2.66
N ASP A 127 -14.59 -5.86 1.63
CA ASP A 127 -14.14 -7.26 1.66
C ASP A 127 -12.99 -7.47 2.67
N VAL A 128 -12.05 -6.52 2.73
CA VAL A 128 -10.95 -6.53 3.70
C VAL A 128 -11.46 -6.36 5.12
N THR A 129 -12.39 -5.44 5.36
CA THR A 129 -12.93 -5.20 6.71
C THR A 129 -13.98 -6.22 7.13
N GLY A 130 -14.66 -6.86 6.18
CA GLY A 130 -15.84 -7.69 6.41
C GLY A 130 -17.07 -6.89 6.86
N MET A 131 -17.05 -5.56 6.72
CA MET A 131 -18.12 -4.64 7.14
C MET A 131 -18.98 -4.24 5.94
N GLN A 132 -20.24 -3.87 6.22
CA GLN A 132 -21.13 -3.21 5.24
C GLN A 132 -20.90 -1.69 5.20
N GLU A 133 -20.36 -1.14 6.26
CA GLU A 133 -20.07 0.28 6.39
C GLU A 133 -18.76 0.61 5.67
N VAL A 134 -18.77 1.71 4.91
CA VAL A 134 -17.59 2.24 4.25
C VAL A 134 -16.90 3.24 5.18
N THR A 135 -15.67 2.97 5.56
CA THR A 135 -14.90 3.77 6.52
C THR A 135 -13.63 4.38 5.92
N GLY A 136 -13.42 4.20 4.62
CA GLY A 136 -12.31 4.79 3.88
C GLY A 136 -12.68 5.04 2.43
N VAL A 137 -12.03 6.02 1.82
CA VAL A 137 -12.16 6.34 0.41
C VAL A 137 -10.93 5.80 -0.31
N PRO A 138 -11.04 4.88 -1.28
CA PRO A 138 -9.90 4.43 -2.07
C PRO A 138 -9.35 5.60 -2.89
N PHE A 139 -8.04 5.78 -2.89
CA PHE A 139 -7.38 6.90 -3.58
C PHE A 139 -6.45 6.43 -4.69
N ALA A 140 -5.54 5.52 -4.36
CA ALA A 140 -4.60 4.97 -5.33
C ALA A 140 -4.49 3.45 -5.20
N LEU A 141 -4.15 2.81 -6.30
CA LEU A 141 -3.99 1.37 -6.42
C LEU A 141 -2.56 1.06 -6.84
N ASN A 142 -2.04 -0.04 -6.33
CA ASN A 142 -0.84 -0.66 -6.88
C ASN A 142 -1.22 -1.93 -7.67
N ALA A 143 -0.26 -2.46 -8.41
CA ALA A 143 -0.41 -3.74 -9.11
C ALA A 143 0.87 -4.55 -8.95
N SER A 144 0.74 -5.88 -8.88
CA SER A 144 1.82 -6.86 -8.86
C SER A 144 1.75 -7.76 -10.10
N GLY A 145 2.91 -8.28 -10.50
CA GLY A 145 3.05 -9.17 -11.63
C GLY A 145 4.51 -9.26 -12.07
N ILE A 146 4.75 -9.28 -13.36
CA ILE A 146 6.09 -9.46 -13.93
C ILE A 146 6.49 -8.23 -14.74
N ILE A 147 7.47 -7.47 -14.22
CA ILE A 147 8.18 -6.45 -14.98
C ILE A 147 9.21 -7.15 -15.86
N TYR A 148 9.29 -6.80 -17.14
CA TYR A 148 10.26 -7.39 -18.06
C TYR A 148 11.07 -6.34 -18.82
N ASN A 149 12.29 -6.69 -19.19
CA ASN A 149 13.17 -5.86 -20.00
C ASN A 149 12.86 -6.07 -21.48
N LYS A 150 12.21 -5.08 -22.13
CA LYS A 150 11.80 -5.14 -23.55
C LYS A 150 13.01 -5.42 -24.48
N ALA A 151 14.18 -4.83 -24.19
CA ALA A 151 15.37 -5.04 -25.02
C ALA A 151 15.91 -6.49 -24.95
N ILE A 152 15.84 -7.14 -23.79
CA ILE A 152 16.20 -8.55 -23.64
C ILE A 152 15.18 -9.43 -24.36
N PHE A 153 13.89 -9.16 -24.23
CA PHE A 153 12.84 -9.90 -24.91
C PHE A 153 13.00 -9.82 -26.44
N GLU A 154 13.24 -8.62 -26.96
CA GLU A 154 13.50 -8.41 -28.38
C GLU A 154 14.75 -9.17 -28.84
N LYS A 155 15.88 -9.01 -28.14
CA LYS A 155 17.14 -9.69 -28.45
C LYS A 155 17.02 -11.22 -28.52
N LEU A 156 16.22 -11.80 -27.62
CA LEU A 156 16.03 -13.26 -27.52
C LEU A 156 14.80 -13.76 -28.29
N ASN A 157 14.11 -12.86 -29.01
CA ASN A 157 12.85 -13.16 -29.69
C ASN A 157 11.83 -13.86 -28.78
N LEU A 158 11.62 -13.27 -27.58
CA LEU A 158 10.65 -13.70 -26.59
C LEU A 158 9.34 -12.94 -26.78
N SER A 159 8.21 -13.62 -26.57
CA SER A 159 6.89 -13.02 -26.48
C SER A 159 6.45 -12.93 -25.01
N VAL A 160 5.56 -11.99 -24.70
CA VAL A 160 4.93 -11.91 -23.36
C VAL A 160 4.10 -13.17 -23.16
N PRO A 161 4.39 -13.99 -22.13
CA PRO A 161 3.69 -15.23 -21.90
C PRO A 161 2.27 -14.97 -21.34
N LYS A 162 1.31 -15.78 -21.75
CA LYS A 162 -0.11 -15.70 -21.35
C LYS A 162 -0.55 -16.89 -20.50
N THR A 163 0.25 -17.96 -20.51
CA THR A 163 0.00 -19.19 -19.76
C THR A 163 1.22 -19.55 -18.91
N TRP A 164 1.01 -20.42 -17.92
CA TRP A 164 2.10 -20.92 -17.08
C TRP A 164 3.19 -21.61 -17.89
N ASP A 165 2.83 -22.50 -18.80
CA ASP A 165 3.80 -23.24 -19.62
C ASP A 165 4.60 -22.29 -20.53
N GLU A 166 3.95 -21.25 -21.08
CA GLU A 166 4.65 -20.20 -21.83
C GLU A 166 5.61 -19.40 -20.96
N LEU A 167 5.25 -19.09 -19.71
CA LEU A 167 6.12 -18.40 -18.75
C LEU A 167 7.38 -19.23 -18.46
N ILE A 168 7.20 -20.53 -18.18
CA ILE A 168 8.30 -21.45 -17.91
C ILE A 168 9.17 -21.63 -19.17
N ALA A 169 8.57 -21.75 -20.35
CA ALA A 169 9.31 -21.82 -21.62
C ALA A 169 10.11 -20.53 -21.90
N THR A 170 9.54 -19.36 -21.60
CA THR A 170 10.22 -18.06 -21.72
C THR A 170 11.41 -17.98 -20.76
N ALA A 171 11.21 -18.39 -19.50
CA ALA A 171 12.28 -18.46 -18.52
C ALA A 171 13.40 -19.43 -18.94
N GLN A 172 13.04 -20.60 -19.48
CA GLN A 172 14.02 -21.58 -19.97
C GLN A 172 14.85 -21.01 -21.15
N LYS A 173 14.22 -20.37 -22.12
CA LYS A 173 14.92 -19.72 -23.24
C LYS A 173 15.89 -18.64 -22.78
N ALA A 174 15.50 -17.82 -21.81
CA ALA A 174 16.40 -16.82 -21.23
C ALA A 174 17.61 -17.48 -20.54
N LYS A 175 17.37 -18.55 -19.78
CA LYS A 175 18.40 -19.34 -19.10
C LYS A 175 19.38 -19.96 -20.07
N ASP A 176 18.90 -20.58 -21.16
CA ASP A 176 19.71 -21.21 -22.19
C ASP A 176 20.57 -20.20 -22.95
N ALA A 177 20.11 -18.95 -23.06
CA ALA A 177 20.85 -17.83 -23.61
C ALA A 177 21.85 -17.18 -22.62
N GLY A 178 21.98 -17.72 -21.38
CA GLY A 178 22.89 -17.20 -20.37
C GLY A 178 22.41 -15.91 -19.69
N VAL A 179 21.11 -15.59 -19.81
CA VAL A 179 20.48 -14.47 -19.14
C VAL A 179 19.75 -14.99 -17.89
N ILE A 180 19.85 -14.28 -16.75
CA ILE A 180 19.06 -14.62 -15.56
C ILE A 180 17.58 -14.46 -15.90
N PRO A 181 16.74 -15.53 -15.82
CA PRO A 181 15.32 -15.41 -16.14
C PRO A 181 14.58 -14.49 -15.19
N PHE A 182 14.68 -14.76 -13.87
CA PHE A 182 14.09 -13.94 -12.82
C PHE A 182 15.15 -13.47 -11.84
N TYR A 183 15.13 -12.18 -11.47
CA TYR A 183 15.98 -11.69 -10.40
C TYR A 183 15.17 -11.71 -9.09
N PHE A 184 15.40 -12.70 -8.22
CA PHE A 184 14.74 -12.80 -6.94
C PHE A 184 15.50 -12.05 -5.84
N THR A 185 14.77 -11.43 -4.91
CA THR A 185 15.31 -10.56 -3.86
C THR A 185 14.80 -10.97 -2.47
N TYR A 186 14.83 -12.27 -2.22
CA TYR A 186 14.22 -12.92 -1.07
C TYR A 186 15.00 -12.75 0.26
N LYS A 187 16.04 -11.89 0.28
CA LYS A 187 16.60 -11.41 1.54
C LYS A 187 15.56 -10.62 2.34
N ASP A 188 14.77 -9.81 1.64
CA ASP A 188 13.64 -9.09 2.22
C ASP A 188 12.41 -10.01 2.11
N ASP A 189 11.88 -10.46 3.23
CA ASP A 189 10.88 -11.53 3.30
C ASP A 189 9.59 -11.23 2.53
N TRP A 190 9.15 -9.96 2.52
CA TRP A 190 7.96 -9.51 1.77
C TRP A 190 8.08 -9.75 0.25
N GLN A 191 9.29 -9.79 -0.29
CA GLN A 191 9.51 -10.09 -1.71
C GLN A 191 9.12 -11.52 -2.09
N SER A 192 9.27 -12.45 -1.16
CA SER A 192 8.89 -13.85 -1.38
C SER A 192 7.38 -14.04 -1.44
N ASN A 193 6.63 -13.06 -0.90
CA ASN A 193 5.17 -13.08 -0.87
C ASN A 193 4.52 -12.60 -2.19
N LEU A 194 5.22 -11.88 -3.05
CA LEU A 194 4.65 -11.36 -4.30
C LEU A 194 4.14 -12.48 -5.22
N PRO A 195 4.93 -13.54 -5.54
CA PRO A 195 4.40 -14.66 -6.31
C PRO A 195 3.26 -15.40 -5.62
N PHE A 196 3.25 -15.45 -4.27
CA PHE A 196 2.16 -16.05 -3.51
C PHE A 196 0.86 -15.27 -3.70
N ASN A 197 0.91 -13.94 -3.65
CA ASN A 197 -0.22 -13.05 -3.91
C ASN A 197 -0.77 -13.26 -5.33
N ASP A 198 0.10 -13.18 -6.34
CA ASP A 198 -0.28 -13.25 -7.76
C ASP A 198 -0.92 -14.60 -8.11
N MET A 199 -0.30 -15.69 -7.66
CA MET A 199 -0.83 -17.03 -7.92
C MET A 199 -2.03 -17.36 -7.03
N GLY A 200 -2.02 -16.94 -5.77
CA GLY A 200 -3.14 -17.13 -4.85
C GLY A 200 -4.39 -16.42 -5.34
N GLY A 201 -4.25 -15.17 -5.81
CA GLY A 201 -5.35 -14.40 -6.38
C GLY A 201 -5.99 -15.05 -7.61
N SER A 202 -5.15 -15.59 -8.53
CA SER A 202 -5.63 -16.21 -9.77
C SER A 202 -6.15 -17.63 -9.60
N LEU A 203 -5.48 -18.47 -8.78
CA LEU A 203 -5.80 -19.89 -8.64
C LEU A 203 -6.81 -20.20 -7.54
N VAL A 204 -6.80 -19.42 -6.46
CA VAL A 204 -7.63 -19.67 -5.27
C VAL A 204 -8.72 -18.60 -5.13
N GLY A 205 -8.35 -17.32 -5.27
CA GLY A 205 -9.27 -16.21 -5.14
C GLY A 205 -9.53 -15.78 -3.69
N ILE A 206 -10.17 -14.62 -3.53
CA ILE A 206 -10.40 -14.01 -2.21
C ILE A 206 -11.54 -14.66 -1.41
N ASP A 207 -12.47 -15.35 -2.08
CA ASP A 207 -13.57 -16.06 -1.40
C ASP A 207 -13.06 -17.14 -0.42
N PHE A 208 -11.88 -17.71 -0.70
CA PHE A 208 -11.19 -18.64 0.19
C PHE A 208 -11.10 -18.11 1.63
N TYR A 209 -10.82 -16.82 1.80
CA TYR A 209 -10.62 -16.23 3.13
C TYR A 209 -11.91 -16.11 3.92
N LYS A 210 -13.05 -15.92 3.25
CA LYS A 210 -14.37 -16.01 3.86
C LYS A 210 -14.66 -17.44 4.31
N GLU A 211 -14.47 -18.39 3.40
CA GLU A 211 -14.66 -19.82 3.71
C GLU A 211 -13.71 -20.29 4.82
N ARG A 212 -12.49 -19.78 4.84
CA ARG A 212 -11.49 -20.10 5.88
C ARG A 212 -11.90 -19.56 7.25
N ARG A 213 -12.47 -18.34 7.31
CA ARG A 213 -13.05 -17.79 8.55
C ARG A 213 -14.22 -18.62 9.06
N GLU A 214 -14.98 -19.23 8.17
CA GLU A 214 -16.11 -20.11 8.48
C GLU A 214 -15.70 -21.58 8.72
N ASN A 215 -14.39 -21.88 8.75
CA ASN A 215 -13.83 -23.24 8.88
C ASN A 215 -14.30 -24.24 7.82
N LYS A 216 -14.63 -23.79 6.60
CA LYS A 216 -15.08 -24.61 5.47
C LYS A 216 -13.94 -25.13 4.61
N THR A 217 -12.76 -24.51 4.71
CA THR A 217 -11.58 -24.87 3.92
C THR A 217 -10.29 -24.68 4.73
N THR A 218 -9.15 -25.11 4.17
CA THR A 218 -7.81 -24.97 4.76
C THR A 218 -6.80 -24.56 3.69
N PHE A 219 -5.66 -23.97 4.11
CA PHE A 219 -4.53 -23.74 3.20
C PHE A 219 -4.00 -25.05 2.62
N GLN A 220 -3.98 -26.10 3.40
CA GLN A 220 -3.62 -27.45 2.95
C GLN A 220 -4.48 -27.93 1.75
N ALA A 221 -5.78 -27.64 1.77
CA ALA A 221 -6.69 -28.06 0.72
C ALA A 221 -6.56 -27.19 -0.55
N ALA A 222 -6.37 -25.87 -0.41
CA ALA A 222 -6.51 -24.94 -1.52
C ALA A 222 -5.18 -24.46 -2.14
N TYR A 223 -4.08 -24.41 -1.37
CA TYR A 223 -2.83 -23.75 -1.78
C TYR A 223 -1.72 -24.69 -2.27
N GLN A 224 -2.01 -26.00 -2.45
CA GLN A 224 -1.01 -26.97 -2.91
C GLN A 224 -0.36 -26.57 -4.24
N GLU A 225 -1.18 -26.13 -5.21
CA GLU A 225 -0.69 -25.75 -6.53
C GLU A 225 0.10 -24.45 -6.50
N VAL A 226 -0.33 -23.47 -5.71
CA VAL A 226 0.41 -22.21 -5.48
C VAL A 226 1.82 -22.52 -4.94
N ALA A 227 1.92 -23.39 -3.93
CA ALA A 227 3.20 -23.76 -3.33
C ALA A 227 4.13 -24.49 -4.31
N LYS A 228 3.59 -25.43 -5.11
CA LYS A 228 4.37 -26.15 -6.15
C LYS A 228 4.93 -25.18 -7.18
N LYS A 229 4.10 -24.27 -7.69
CA LYS A 229 4.51 -23.29 -8.71
C LYS A 229 5.55 -22.30 -8.18
N GLN A 230 5.43 -21.87 -6.91
CA GLN A 230 6.48 -21.06 -6.29
C GLN A 230 7.84 -21.77 -6.26
N LEU A 231 7.88 -23.05 -5.92
CA LEU A 231 9.12 -23.83 -5.94
C LEU A 231 9.65 -24.03 -7.36
N GLU A 232 8.78 -24.16 -8.36
CA GLU A 232 9.19 -24.28 -9.76
C GLU A 232 9.86 -23.01 -10.25
N LEU A 233 9.33 -21.83 -9.91
CA LEU A 233 9.94 -20.53 -10.26
C LEU A 233 11.37 -20.38 -9.71
N LEU A 234 11.68 -20.95 -8.54
CA LEU A 234 13.03 -20.89 -7.96
C LEU A 234 14.12 -21.49 -8.87
N ASN A 235 13.76 -22.43 -9.76
CA ASN A 235 14.71 -23.05 -10.70
C ASN A 235 15.20 -22.06 -11.78
N TYR A 236 14.53 -20.92 -11.89
CA TYR A 236 14.79 -19.87 -12.87
C TYR A 236 15.33 -18.57 -12.27
N GLY A 237 15.71 -18.60 -10.98
CA GLY A 237 16.39 -17.50 -10.31
C GLY A 237 17.90 -17.49 -10.54
N HIS A 238 18.60 -16.69 -9.75
CA HIS A 238 20.06 -16.67 -9.68
C HIS A 238 20.56 -17.44 -8.43
N SER A 239 21.89 -17.58 -8.30
CA SER A 239 22.49 -18.41 -7.24
C SER A 239 22.34 -17.87 -5.81
N ASP A 240 22.00 -16.58 -5.65
CA ASP A 240 21.96 -15.86 -4.37
C ASP A 240 20.59 -15.20 -4.11
N ASN A 241 19.49 -15.91 -4.43
CA ASN A 241 18.12 -15.40 -4.28
C ASN A 241 17.80 -14.87 -2.87
N PHE A 242 18.37 -15.49 -1.83
CA PHE A 242 18.12 -15.17 -0.43
C PHE A 242 19.15 -14.20 0.19
N GLY A 243 20.22 -13.88 -0.54
CA GLY A 243 21.23 -12.89 -0.11
C GLY A 243 21.05 -11.51 -0.72
N LYS A 244 20.15 -11.37 -1.71
CA LYS A 244 19.84 -10.10 -2.39
C LYS A 244 18.53 -9.53 -1.90
N GLY A 245 18.54 -8.21 -1.60
CA GLY A 245 17.35 -7.45 -1.21
C GLY A 245 16.78 -6.61 -2.35
N TYR A 246 15.69 -5.91 -2.07
CA TYR A 246 14.94 -5.09 -3.03
C TYR A 246 15.82 -4.08 -3.78
N SER A 247 16.66 -3.33 -3.06
CA SER A 247 17.56 -2.37 -3.69
C SER A 247 18.63 -3.02 -4.60
N ASP A 248 19.08 -4.24 -4.27
CA ASP A 248 20.00 -4.99 -5.11
C ASP A 248 19.32 -5.43 -6.40
N GLY A 249 18.05 -5.89 -6.30
CA GLY A 249 17.23 -6.27 -7.45
C GLY A 249 16.98 -5.13 -8.41
N ASN A 250 16.54 -3.98 -7.89
CA ASN A 250 16.31 -2.79 -8.72
C ASN A 250 17.57 -2.37 -9.48
N ARG A 251 18.72 -2.43 -8.82
CA ARG A 251 20.02 -2.13 -9.43
C ARG A 251 20.41 -3.16 -10.49
N ALA A 252 20.30 -4.44 -10.18
CA ALA A 252 20.66 -5.52 -11.10
C ALA A 252 19.75 -5.52 -12.33
N PHE A 253 18.44 -5.35 -12.13
CA PHE A 253 17.46 -5.31 -13.20
C PHE A 253 17.63 -4.05 -14.08
N GLY A 254 17.84 -2.88 -13.47
CA GLY A 254 18.16 -1.64 -14.19
C GLY A 254 19.42 -1.73 -15.05
N ASN A 255 20.41 -2.52 -14.60
CA ASN A 255 21.64 -2.83 -15.37
C ASN A 255 21.45 -3.97 -16.40
N GLY A 256 20.24 -4.46 -16.61
CA GLY A 256 19.93 -5.48 -17.64
C GLY A 256 20.45 -6.89 -17.32
N GLN A 257 20.62 -7.24 -16.04
CA GLN A 257 21.14 -8.55 -15.63
C GLN A 257 20.10 -9.67 -15.69
N ALA A 258 18.80 -9.33 -15.73
CA ALA A 258 17.72 -10.31 -15.78
C ALA A 258 16.66 -9.92 -16.81
N ALA A 259 15.97 -10.94 -17.33
CA ALA A 259 14.90 -10.76 -18.31
C ALA A 259 13.58 -10.31 -17.65
N MET A 260 13.27 -10.84 -16.47
CA MET A 260 12.01 -10.65 -15.73
C MET A 260 12.27 -10.39 -14.25
N TYR A 261 11.34 -9.68 -13.63
CA TYR A 261 11.37 -9.34 -12.20
C TYR A 261 9.94 -9.35 -11.65
N ILE A 262 9.63 -10.31 -10.78
CA ILE A 262 8.31 -10.37 -10.12
C ILE A 262 8.27 -9.25 -9.09
N GLN A 263 7.48 -8.21 -9.37
CA GLN A 263 7.43 -6.98 -8.59
C GLN A 263 6.12 -6.23 -8.79
N GLY A 264 5.93 -5.21 -7.97
CA GLY A 264 4.84 -4.26 -8.17
C GLY A 264 5.25 -3.01 -8.95
N SER A 265 4.25 -2.24 -9.36
CA SER A 265 4.39 -1.02 -10.15
C SER A 265 5.33 0.01 -9.51
N TRP A 266 5.42 0.04 -8.18
CA TRP A 266 6.33 0.91 -7.41
C TRP A 266 7.82 0.71 -7.73
N ALA A 267 8.22 -0.49 -8.22
CA ALA A 267 9.61 -0.76 -8.54
C ALA A 267 10.09 -0.04 -9.81
N ILE A 268 9.18 0.37 -10.69
CA ILE A 268 9.52 1.01 -11.97
C ILE A 268 10.32 2.30 -11.75
N SER A 269 9.91 3.14 -10.81
CA SER A 269 10.63 4.37 -10.48
C SER A 269 12.04 4.09 -9.95
N GLU A 270 12.20 3.08 -9.09
CA GLU A 270 13.48 2.70 -8.52
C GLU A 270 14.44 2.10 -9.57
N ILE A 271 13.90 1.30 -10.49
CA ILE A 271 14.67 0.76 -11.62
C ILE A 271 15.14 1.90 -12.54
N ARG A 272 14.29 2.89 -12.82
CA ARG A 272 14.62 4.05 -13.66
C ARG A 272 15.62 5.00 -13.02
N LYS A 273 15.72 5.07 -11.69
CA LYS A 273 16.81 5.81 -11.03
C LYS A 273 18.19 5.21 -11.35
N VAL A 274 18.26 3.91 -11.61
CA VAL A 274 19.50 3.22 -12.01
C VAL A 274 19.77 3.42 -13.50
N ASN A 275 18.73 3.27 -14.34
CA ASN A 275 18.83 3.39 -15.79
C ASN A 275 17.57 4.09 -16.33
N PRO A 276 17.64 5.42 -16.54
CA PRO A 276 16.50 6.19 -17.04
C PRO A 276 15.99 5.77 -18.42
N ASP A 277 16.85 5.19 -19.25
CA ASP A 277 16.55 4.81 -20.64
C ASP A 277 16.03 3.39 -20.78
N ILE A 278 15.94 2.63 -19.70
CA ILE A 278 15.50 1.24 -19.73
C ILE A 278 14.06 1.12 -20.26
N LYS A 279 13.87 0.25 -21.26
CA LYS A 279 12.54 -0.02 -21.82
C LYS A 279 11.90 -1.17 -21.05
N LEU A 280 10.90 -0.84 -20.26
CA LEU A 280 10.17 -1.79 -19.43
C LEU A 280 8.81 -2.11 -20.04
N GLY A 281 8.34 -3.32 -19.77
CA GLY A 281 6.96 -3.70 -19.91
C GLY A 281 6.51 -4.43 -18.65
N PHE A 282 5.20 -4.64 -18.52
CA PHE A 282 4.60 -5.26 -17.35
C PHE A 282 3.41 -6.12 -17.76
N PHE A 283 3.30 -7.32 -17.22
CA PHE A 283 2.17 -8.22 -17.44
C PHE A 283 1.82 -8.98 -16.15
N PRO A 284 0.53 -9.36 -15.95
CA PRO A 284 0.13 -10.19 -14.82
C PRO A 284 0.83 -11.53 -14.84
N LEU A 285 1.18 -12.08 -13.68
CA LEU A 285 1.76 -13.42 -13.59
C LEU A 285 0.72 -14.47 -14.04
N PRO A 286 0.93 -15.19 -15.16
CA PRO A 286 0.00 -16.23 -15.59
C PRO A 286 0.21 -17.49 -14.74
N ALA A 287 -0.72 -17.77 -13.83
CA ALA A 287 -0.63 -18.89 -12.91
C ALA A 287 -1.26 -20.19 -13.44
N SER A 288 -1.96 -20.14 -14.57
CA SER A 288 -2.69 -21.26 -15.20
C SER A 288 -2.34 -21.40 -16.68
N ASN A 289 -2.63 -22.56 -17.26
CA ASN A 289 -2.58 -22.78 -18.72
C ASN A 289 -3.89 -22.35 -19.41
N ASP A 290 -4.88 -21.93 -18.66
CA ASP A 290 -6.07 -21.23 -19.15
C ASP A 290 -5.86 -19.73 -18.99
N GLU A 291 -5.59 -19.00 -20.09
CA GLU A 291 -5.39 -17.57 -20.12
C GLU A 291 -6.56 -16.79 -19.49
N SER A 292 -7.78 -17.32 -19.58
CA SER A 292 -8.99 -16.68 -19.05
C SER A 292 -8.97 -16.57 -17.51
N GLN A 293 -8.23 -17.43 -16.83
CA GLN A 293 -8.10 -17.44 -15.36
C GLN A 293 -7.07 -16.43 -14.85
N THR A 294 -6.25 -15.86 -15.73
CA THR A 294 -5.27 -14.87 -15.32
C THR A 294 -5.97 -13.58 -14.89
N LYS A 295 -5.76 -13.20 -13.65
CA LYS A 295 -6.20 -11.92 -13.07
C LYS A 295 -4.97 -11.09 -12.73
N LEU A 296 -5.10 -9.79 -12.83
CA LEU A 296 -4.11 -8.85 -12.33
C LEU A 296 -4.27 -8.72 -10.83
N THR A 297 -3.22 -9.01 -10.07
CA THR A 297 -3.19 -8.65 -8.66
C THR A 297 -3.05 -7.14 -8.54
N ALA A 298 -4.11 -6.48 -8.06
CA ALA A 298 -4.15 -5.04 -7.85
C ALA A 298 -5.06 -4.72 -6.67
N GLY A 299 -4.59 -3.90 -5.76
CA GLY A 299 -5.32 -3.58 -4.54
C GLY A 299 -5.22 -2.10 -4.18
N VAL A 300 -6.01 -1.69 -3.19
CA VAL A 300 -5.99 -0.32 -2.68
C VAL A 300 -4.70 -0.10 -1.90
N ASP A 301 -3.76 0.57 -2.55
CA ASP A 301 -2.46 0.96 -2.01
C ASP A 301 -2.59 2.07 -0.97
N THR A 302 -3.42 3.06 -1.29
CA THR A 302 -3.70 4.20 -0.42
C THR A 302 -5.20 4.42 -0.35
N LEU A 303 -5.75 4.25 0.84
CA LEU A 303 -7.07 4.75 1.20
C LEU A 303 -6.92 5.99 2.06
N LEU A 304 -7.96 6.82 2.09
CA LEU A 304 -8.09 8.01 2.91
C LEU A 304 -9.24 7.82 3.88
N ALA A 305 -8.97 7.81 5.18
CA ALA A 305 -9.97 7.70 6.24
C ALA A 305 -10.01 8.97 7.09
N ILE A 306 -11.17 9.31 7.61
CA ILE A 306 -11.38 10.41 8.55
C ILE A 306 -11.59 9.82 9.94
N SER A 307 -10.96 10.38 10.96
CA SER A 307 -11.18 9.97 12.34
C SER A 307 -12.62 10.21 12.76
N ALA A 308 -13.23 9.24 13.43
CA ALA A 308 -14.53 9.44 14.08
C ALA A 308 -14.48 10.44 15.26
N GLN A 309 -13.26 10.78 15.73
CA GLN A 309 -13.01 11.68 16.85
C GLN A 309 -12.64 13.10 16.41
N THR A 310 -12.52 13.37 15.10
CA THR A 310 -12.18 14.73 14.63
C THR A 310 -13.29 15.72 14.96
N GLU A 311 -12.90 16.91 15.39
CA GLU A 311 -13.83 18.04 15.61
C GLU A 311 -14.18 18.76 14.30
N HIS A 312 -13.50 18.41 13.19
CA HIS A 312 -13.55 19.09 11.89
C HIS A 312 -13.85 18.14 10.71
N PRO A 313 -14.92 17.32 10.78
CA PRO A 313 -15.19 16.31 9.75
C PRO A 313 -15.46 16.92 8.36
N GLU A 314 -16.11 18.09 8.30
CA GLU A 314 -16.44 18.73 7.01
C GLU A 314 -15.20 19.33 6.34
N GLU A 315 -14.27 19.91 7.10
CA GLU A 315 -13.01 20.40 6.59
C GLU A 315 -12.09 19.23 6.15
N ALA A 316 -12.13 18.11 6.88
CA ALA A 316 -11.43 16.89 6.49
C ALA A 316 -11.98 16.35 5.16
N LYS A 317 -13.30 16.32 4.97
CA LYS A 317 -13.93 15.95 3.69
C LYS A 317 -13.56 16.89 2.55
N GLN A 318 -13.41 18.20 2.82
CA GLN A 318 -12.95 19.14 1.79
C GLN A 318 -11.54 18.79 1.30
N PHE A 319 -10.63 18.42 2.21
CA PHE A 319 -9.29 17.98 1.82
C PHE A 319 -9.32 16.66 1.04
N LEU A 320 -10.12 15.68 1.46
CA LEU A 320 -10.30 14.45 0.70
C LEU A 320 -10.89 14.75 -0.70
N SER A 321 -11.91 15.61 -0.77
CA SER A 321 -12.51 16.01 -2.05
C SER A 321 -11.52 16.65 -3.00
N PHE A 322 -10.59 17.48 -2.47
CA PHE A 322 -9.51 18.09 -3.24
C PHE A 322 -8.52 17.02 -3.77
N LEU A 323 -8.12 16.05 -2.95
CA LEU A 323 -7.24 14.97 -3.39
C LEU A 323 -7.89 14.13 -4.51
N LEU A 324 -9.22 13.95 -4.45
CA LEU A 324 -10.01 13.22 -5.44
C LEU A 324 -10.36 14.05 -6.70
N GLU A 325 -9.92 15.28 -6.84
CA GLU A 325 -10.03 15.99 -8.11
C GLU A 325 -9.10 15.32 -9.14
N PRO A 326 -9.57 15.15 -10.41
CA PRO A 326 -8.82 14.39 -11.41
C PRO A 326 -7.38 14.88 -11.61
N GLU A 327 -7.15 16.19 -11.58
CA GLU A 327 -5.81 16.79 -11.73
C GLU A 327 -4.88 16.40 -10.57
N ASN A 328 -5.38 16.46 -9.34
CA ASN A 328 -4.58 16.16 -8.14
C ASN A 328 -4.30 14.67 -8.01
N SER A 329 -5.29 13.83 -8.30
CA SER A 329 -5.12 12.37 -8.37
C SER A 329 -4.14 11.97 -9.47
N GLN A 330 -4.22 12.59 -10.67
CA GLN A 330 -3.28 12.34 -11.77
C GLN A 330 -1.85 12.71 -11.36
N GLN A 331 -1.64 13.89 -10.75
CA GLN A 331 -0.33 14.29 -10.25
C GLN A 331 0.26 13.25 -9.31
N TYR A 332 -0.55 12.74 -8.37
CA TYR A 332 -0.11 11.74 -7.40
C TYR A 332 0.30 10.44 -8.07
N ILE A 333 -0.56 9.87 -8.93
CA ILE A 333 -0.27 8.57 -9.55
C ILE A 333 0.90 8.63 -10.53
N ASP A 334 1.09 9.76 -11.23
CA ASP A 334 2.22 9.94 -12.15
C ASP A 334 3.55 9.99 -11.36
N GLN A 335 3.58 10.65 -10.21
CA GLN A 335 4.77 10.72 -9.34
C GLN A 335 5.10 9.39 -8.66
N GLN A 336 4.07 8.57 -8.35
CA GLN A 336 4.22 7.33 -7.59
C GLN A 336 4.23 6.06 -8.47
N ASN A 337 4.00 6.18 -9.79
CA ASN A 337 3.78 5.05 -10.73
C ASN A 337 2.68 4.10 -10.26
N LEU A 338 1.59 4.66 -9.75
CA LEU A 338 0.42 3.96 -9.26
C LEU A 338 -0.74 4.08 -10.25
N PHE A 339 -1.87 3.44 -9.93
CA PHE A 339 -3.13 3.59 -10.63
C PHE A 339 -4.11 4.36 -9.77
N SER A 340 -5.07 5.06 -10.38
CA SER A 340 -6.05 5.84 -9.64
C SER A 340 -7.29 5.02 -9.31
N ALA A 341 -7.83 5.23 -8.11
CA ALA A 341 -9.18 4.81 -7.78
C ALA A 341 -10.24 5.84 -8.25
N VAL A 342 -9.81 7.05 -8.62
CA VAL A 342 -10.69 8.15 -9.05
C VAL A 342 -11.16 7.92 -10.48
N ASP A 343 -12.47 8.05 -10.70
CA ASP A 343 -13.07 7.87 -12.02
C ASP A 343 -12.50 8.87 -13.04
N GLY A 344 -12.19 8.35 -14.24
CA GLY A 344 -11.67 9.14 -15.34
C GLY A 344 -10.19 9.48 -15.28
N VAL A 345 -9.48 9.04 -14.23
CA VAL A 345 -8.01 9.20 -14.08
C VAL A 345 -7.30 7.90 -14.47
N GLN A 346 -6.38 7.98 -15.41
CA GLN A 346 -5.67 6.80 -15.93
C GLN A 346 -4.16 6.98 -15.89
N GLN A 347 -3.45 5.90 -15.54
CA GLN A 347 -2.00 5.83 -15.66
C GLN A 347 -1.61 5.81 -17.15
N LYS A 348 -0.62 6.67 -17.52
CA LYS A 348 -0.17 6.87 -18.91
C LYS A 348 1.22 6.34 -19.19
N ASP A 349 1.92 5.81 -18.20
CA ASP A 349 3.27 5.27 -18.36
C ASP A 349 3.24 4.01 -19.28
N ASP A 350 3.99 4.07 -20.38
CA ASP A 350 4.07 2.96 -21.37
C ASP A 350 4.52 1.63 -20.76
N SER A 351 5.30 1.67 -19.68
CA SER A 351 5.77 0.45 -19.01
C SER A 351 4.65 -0.39 -18.40
N VAL A 352 3.53 0.23 -18.03
CA VAL A 352 2.36 -0.45 -17.43
C VAL A 352 1.19 -0.62 -18.39
N SER A 353 1.36 -0.23 -19.67
CA SER A 353 0.30 -0.33 -20.68
C SER A 353 -0.28 -1.74 -20.83
N GLY A 354 0.53 -2.78 -20.59
CA GLY A 354 0.07 -4.19 -20.62
C GLY A 354 -0.91 -4.57 -19.49
N LEU A 355 -1.04 -3.74 -18.45
CA LEU A 355 -1.95 -3.96 -17.33
C LEU A 355 -3.32 -3.29 -17.53
N LEU A 356 -3.38 -2.21 -18.33
CA LEU A 356 -4.59 -1.41 -18.50
C LEU A 356 -5.82 -2.22 -18.93
N PRO A 357 -5.72 -3.20 -19.88
CA PRO A 357 -6.86 -4.02 -20.27
C PRO A 357 -7.47 -4.82 -19.11
N TYR A 358 -6.69 -5.19 -18.09
CA TYR A 358 -7.19 -5.91 -16.92
C TYR A 358 -8.03 -5.00 -16.02
N PHE A 359 -7.61 -3.75 -15.83
CA PHE A 359 -8.40 -2.74 -15.13
C PHE A 359 -9.69 -2.43 -15.88
N GLU A 360 -9.62 -2.20 -17.19
CA GLU A 360 -10.78 -1.89 -18.04
C GLU A 360 -11.82 -3.01 -18.07
N GLN A 361 -11.38 -4.27 -18.02
CA GLN A 361 -12.27 -5.45 -18.03
C GLN A 361 -12.71 -5.89 -16.62
N GLY A 362 -12.24 -5.22 -15.56
CA GLY A 362 -12.48 -5.65 -14.18
C GLY A 362 -11.85 -7.00 -13.84
N LYS A 363 -10.86 -7.48 -14.63
CA LYS A 363 -10.10 -8.72 -14.38
C LYS A 363 -8.99 -8.52 -13.35
N ILE A 364 -9.36 -7.96 -12.22
CA ILE A 364 -8.44 -7.72 -11.11
C ILE A 364 -8.84 -8.56 -9.89
N VAL A 365 -7.89 -8.81 -9.02
CA VAL A 365 -8.08 -9.45 -7.72
C VAL A 365 -7.19 -8.74 -6.71
N ASP A 366 -7.69 -8.53 -5.51
CA ASP A 366 -6.90 -7.90 -4.44
C ASP A 366 -5.75 -8.80 -3.99
N PHE A 367 -4.75 -8.21 -3.36
CA PHE A 367 -3.65 -8.94 -2.74
C PHE A 367 -4.20 -9.87 -1.66
N VAL A 368 -3.91 -11.15 -1.79
CA VAL A 368 -4.45 -12.18 -0.87
C VAL A 368 -3.96 -12.01 0.57
N ASP A 369 -2.79 -11.41 0.77
CA ASP A 369 -2.25 -11.13 2.10
C ASP A 369 -3.02 -10.03 2.86
N HIS A 370 -3.79 -9.17 2.18
CA HIS A 370 -4.69 -8.23 2.84
C HIS A 370 -5.76 -8.92 3.71
N TYR A 371 -6.10 -10.16 3.38
CA TYR A 371 -7.10 -10.99 4.07
C TYR A 371 -6.49 -11.92 5.13
N ILE A 372 -5.16 -11.97 5.22
CA ILE A 372 -4.44 -12.81 6.18
C ILE A 372 -4.06 -11.96 7.40
N PRO A 373 -4.51 -12.34 8.61
CA PRO A 373 -4.14 -11.61 9.81
C PRO A 373 -2.63 -11.44 9.95
N SER A 374 -2.18 -10.24 10.26
CA SER A 374 -0.75 -9.91 10.40
C SER A 374 -0.01 -10.81 11.41
N ALA A 375 -0.74 -11.30 12.43
CA ALA A 375 -0.23 -12.22 13.43
C ALA A 375 0.11 -13.63 12.88
N VAL A 376 -0.34 -13.99 11.66
CA VAL A 376 0.04 -15.24 10.97
C VAL A 376 1.49 -15.20 10.51
N GLN A 377 2.07 -13.99 10.38
CA GLN A 377 3.47 -13.79 9.94
C GLN A 377 3.73 -14.44 8.56
N LEU A 378 2.89 -14.10 7.57
CA LEU A 378 2.93 -14.71 6.24
C LEU A 378 4.31 -14.60 5.58
N ASN A 379 4.89 -13.38 5.50
CA ASN A 379 6.13 -13.13 4.77
C ASN A 379 7.30 -14.02 5.23
N PRO A 380 7.68 -14.05 6.51
CA PRO A 380 8.75 -14.95 6.97
C PRO A 380 8.39 -16.42 6.81
N THR A 381 7.09 -16.78 6.86
CA THR A 381 6.63 -18.16 6.66
C THR A 381 6.81 -18.61 5.20
N VAL A 382 6.47 -17.76 4.23
CA VAL A 382 6.72 -18.01 2.79
C VAL A 382 8.22 -18.07 2.52
N GLN A 383 9.00 -17.13 3.04
CA GLN A 383 10.46 -17.13 2.86
C GLN A 383 11.11 -18.42 3.38
N ALA A 384 10.74 -18.86 4.58
CA ALA A 384 11.22 -20.12 5.18
C ALA A 384 10.82 -21.33 4.34
N PHE A 385 9.59 -21.35 3.82
CA PHE A 385 9.13 -22.40 2.92
C PHE A 385 9.98 -22.50 1.65
N LEU A 386 10.27 -21.37 1.01
CA LEU A 386 11.09 -21.36 -0.20
C LEU A 386 12.53 -21.84 0.05
N GLN A 387 13.04 -21.68 1.28
CA GLN A 387 14.35 -22.20 1.68
C GLN A 387 14.32 -23.71 1.94
N ASN A 388 13.34 -24.19 2.72
CA ASN A 388 13.26 -25.58 3.15
C ASN A 388 12.53 -26.50 2.17
N LYS A 389 11.70 -25.92 1.27
CA LYS A 389 10.92 -26.59 0.21
C LYS A 389 9.90 -27.62 0.72
N ASP A 390 9.48 -27.51 1.97
CA ASP A 390 8.47 -28.39 2.58
C ASP A 390 7.07 -27.80 2.41
N ILE A 391 6.37 -28.20 1.35
CA ILE A 391 5.01 -27.77 1.04
C ILE A 391 4.03 -28.10 2.17
N ASN A 392 4.09 -29.33 2.69
CA ASN A 392 3.13 -29.77 3.71
C ASN A 392 3.35 -29.04 5.02
N GLY A 393 4.60 -28.89 5.45
CA GLY A 393 4.96 -28.13 6.64
C GLY A 393 4.56 -26.64 6.52
N PHE A 394 4.77 -26.04 5.34
CA PHE A 394 4.37 -24.68 5.04
C PHE A 394 2.86 -24.47 5.21
N LEU A 395 2.06 -25.24 4.47
CA LEU A 395 0.59 -25.09 4.47
C LEU A 395 -0.02 -25.43 5.83
N SER A 396 0.51 -26.45 6.52
CA SER A 396 0.12 -26.79 7.89
C SER A 396 0.44 -25.66 8.88
N THR A 397 1.57 -24.97 8.68
CA THR A 397 1.92 -23.81 9.51
C THR A 397 0.94 -22.67 9.31
N LEU A 398 0.57 -22.36 8.07
CA LEU A 398 -0.44 -21.33 7.78
C LEU A 398 -1.79 -21.66 8.44
N ASP A 399 -2.25 -22.90 8.31
CA ASP A 399 -3.49 -23.35 8.96
C ASP A 399 -3.43 -23.18 10.48
N LYS A 400 -2.35 -23.66 11.11
CA LYS A 400 -2.16 -23.59 12.55
C LYS A 400 -2.10 -22.17 13.08
N GLU A 401 -1.35 -21.28 12.41
CA GLU A 401 -1.23 -19.89 12.86
C GLU A 401 -2.55 -19.11 12.62
N TRP A 402 -3.25 -19.40 11.52
CA TRP A 402 -4.60 -18.88 11.30
C TRP A 402 -5.56 -19.27 12.42
N ASP A 403 -5.63 -20.56 12.78
CA ASP A 403 -6.54 -21.06 13.83
C ASP A 403 -6.22 -20.43 15.20
N LYS A 404 -4.95 -20.23 15.53
CA LYS A 404 -4.56 -19.52 16.75
C LYS A 404 -5.06 -18.06 16.78
N VAL A 405 -4.98 -17.37 15.65
CA VAL A 405 -5.46 -16.00 15.55
C VAL A 405 -6.99 -15.96 15.66
N ALA A 406 -7.68 -16.85 14.94
CA ALA A 406 -9.14 -16.97 15.00
C ALA A 406 -9.63 -17.22 16.43
N ALA A 407 -8.98 -18.14 17.16
CA ALA A 407 -9.33 -18.44 18.55
C ALA A 407 -9.16 -17.21 19.47
N ARG A 408 -8.12 -16.41 19.28
CA ARG A 408 -7.88 -15.17 20.08
C ARG A 408 -8.87 -14.06 19.76
N ARG A 409 -9.38 -13.98 18.52
CA ARG A 409 -10.39 -12.97 18.13
C ARG A 409 -11.79 -13.34 18.59
N ALA A 410 -12.04 -14.61 18.90
CA ALA A 410 -13.32 -15.11 19.41
C ALA A 410 -13.43 -15.04 20.95
N SER A 411 -12.31 -14.89 21.69
CA SER A 411 -12.23 -14.76 23.14
C SER A 411 -12.30 -13.30 23.58
#